data_66e0745eb9f705dae327c998b79a564a
#
_entry.id   66e0745eb9f705dae327c998b79a564a
#
_cell.length_a   1.000
_cell.length_b   1.000
_cell.length_c   1.000
_cell.angle_alpha   90.00
_cell.angle_beta   90.00
_cell.angle_gamma   90.00
#
_symmetry.space_group_name_H-M   'P 1'
#
loop_
_entity.id
_entity.type
_entity.pdbx_description
1 polymer ?
#
loop_
_entity_poly.entity_id
_entity_poly.type
_entity_poly.pdbx_seq_one_letter_code
_entity_poly.pdbx_strand_id
1 'polypeptide(L)'
;MISEQMQQLVKGSSVIRAMFEEGKIMAKKYGAENVYDFSLGNPSVEPPAEVKRAMIDVLENEPPGYVHGYMSNSGYEEVRAAIANYLNTQFDTHFHEENIVMTVGAAGGLNVALKTLLNPGDEVIVFAPYFGEYNNYVANYGGKVVVISPDTATFMPKLDELEKKITAKTKAVIINTPNNPTGVVYSEKVLQDLAKVLEDKQTEFGTDIYLISDEPYRELVYGGVEVPYVTKYYANTIVGYSYSKSLSLPGERIGYLVLPDEMADA
;
A
#
# COMPACT_ATOMS: atom_id res chain seq x y z
N MET A 1 -2.17 -10.63 30.84
CA MET A 1 -3.51 -10.12 30.49
C MET A 1 -3.37 -9.29 29.23
N ILE A 2 -4.07 -9.64 28.15
CA ILE A 2 -4.04 -8.87 26.90
C ILE A 2 -5.15 -7.80 26.93
N SER A 3 -4.97 -6.68 26.21
CA SER A 3 -5.94 -5.59 26.18
C SER A 3 -7.28 -6.04 25.56
N GLU A 4 -8.36 -5.38 25.94
CA GLU A 4 -9.70 -5.66 25.38
C GLU A 4 -9.73 -5.44 23.87
N GLN A 5 -9.04 -4.41 23.37
CA GLN A 5 -8.87 -4.16 21.93
C GLN A 5 -8.24 -5.35 21.21
N MET A 6 -7.15 -5.91 21.78
CA MET A 6 -6.51 -7.09 21.17
C MET A 6 -7.39 -8.33 21.24
N GLN A 7 -8.19 -8.49 22.30
CA GLN A 7 -9.15 -9.60 22.35
C GLN A 7 -10.21 -9.49 21.25
N GLN A 8 -10.67 -8.27 20.94
CA GLN A 8 -11.62 -8.03 19.85
C GLN A 8 -10.97 -8.26 18.48
N LEU A 9 -9.76 -7.76 18.26
CA LEU A 9 -9.00 -7.95 17.03
C LEU A 9 -8.72 -9.44 16.75
N VAL A 10 -8.36 -10.22 17.77
CA VAL A 10 -8.12 -11.66 17.63
C VAL A 10 -9.42 -12.39 17.26
N LYS A 11 -10.57 -12.01 17.82
CA LYS A 11 -11.88 -12.58 17.44
C LYS A 11 -12.29 -12.26 16.00
N GLY A 12 -11.86 -11.10 15.49
CA GLY A 12 -12.06 -10.67 14.11
C GLY A 12 -10.88 -10.99 13.17
N SER A 13 -9.91 -11.78 13.64
CA SER A 13 -8.68 -12.04 12.89
C SER A 13 -8.93 -12.69 11.53
N SER A 14 -8.07 -12.35 10.60
CA SER A 14 -8.13 -12.70 9.19
C SER A 14 -8.37 -14.19 8.97
N VAL A 15 -9.50 -14.52 8.34
CA VAL A 15 -9.84 -15.87 7.86
C VAL A 15 -8.72 -16.42 6.96
N ILE A 16 -8.04 -15.57 6.20
CA ILE A 16 -6.92 -15.92 5.33
C ILE A 16 -5.77 -16.57 6.13
N ARG A 17 -5.42 -15.99 7.28
CA ARG A 17 -4.37 -16.54 8.13
C ARG A 17 -4.78 -17.89 8.73
N ALA A 18 -6.04 -18.01 9.18
CA ALA A 18 -6.56 -19.27 9.68
C ALA A 18 -6.55 -20.35 8.60
N MET A 19 -6.94 -20.02 7.37
CA MET A 19 -6.87 -20.92 6.22
C MET A 19 -5.44 -21.36 5.90
N PHE A 20 -4.47 -20.44 5.95
CA PHE A 20 -3.06 -20.76 5.71
C PHE A 20 -2.50 -21.75 6.76
N GLU A 21 -2.80 -21.55 8.04
CA GLU A 21 -2.38 -22.48 9.10
C GLU A 21 -3.08 -23.85 8.98
N GLU A 22 -4.35 -23.86 8.62
CA GLU A 22 -5.09 -25.11 8.33
C GLU A 22 -4.50 -25.82 7.11
N GLY A 23 -4.14 -25.09 6.05
CA GLY A 23 -3.46 -25.66 4.88
C GLY A 23 -2.17 -26.38 5.24
N LYS A 24 -1.36 -25.82 6.15
CA LYS A 24 -0.15 -26.50 6.67
C LYS A 24 -0.46 -27.79 7.43
N ILE A 25 -1.53 -27.80 8.22
CA ILE A 25 -1.99 -28.97 8.95
C ILE A 25 -2.45 -30.04 7.97
N MET A 26 -3.23 -29.65 6.96
CA MET A 26 -3.70 -30.55 5.90
C MET A 26 -2.55 -31.14 5.09
N ALA A 27 -1.54 -30.31 4.73
CA ALA A 27 -0.36 -30.77 4.01
C ALA A 27 0.43 -31.83 4.79
N LYS A 28 0.56 -31.68 6.13
CA LYS A 28 1.18 -32.70 6.98
C LYS A 28 0.37 -33.99 7.05
N LYS A 29 -0.95 -33.91 6.97
CA LYS A 29 -1.86 -35.05 7.12
C LYS A 29 -2.06 -35.83 5.83
N TYR A 30 -2.15 -35.13 4.71
CA TYR A 30 -2.56 -35.72 3.42
C TYR A 30 -1.45 -35.73 2.35
N GLY A 31 -0.28 -35.14 2.64
CA GLY A 31 0.79 -34.89 1.69
C GLY A 31 0.63 -33.54 1.03
N ALA A 32 1.72 -32.77 0.90
CA ALA A 32 1.70 -31.41 0.33
C ALA A 32 1.20 -31.40 -1.11
N GLU A 33 1.49 -32.44 -1.88
CA GLU A 33 1.07 -32.63 -3.27
C GLU A 33 -0.45 -32.79 -3.45
N ASN A 34 -1.17 -33.09 -2.37
CA ASN A 34 -2.63 -33.27 -2.36
C ASN A 34 -3.38 -32.09 -1.76
N VAL A 35 -2.67 -31.00 -1.42
CA VAL A 35 -3.28 -29.79 -0.83
C VAL A 35 -3.02 -28.58 -1.72
N TYR A 36 -4.08 -28.01 -2.27
CA TYR A 36 -4.05 -26.83 -3.12
C TYR A 36 -4.37 -25.59 -2.28
N ASP A 37 -3.32 -24.96 -1.73
CA ASP A 37 -3.47 -23.80 -0.86
C ASP A 37 -3.46 -22.50 -1.68
N PHE A 38 -4.61 -21.82 -1.72
CA PHE A 38 -4.80 -20.50 -2.36
C PHE A 38 -5.03 -19.38 -1.32
N SER A 39 -4.70 -19.61 -0.05
CA SER A 39 -4.99 -18.67 1.02
C SER A 39 -4.03 -17.49 1.05
N LEU A 40 -2.75 -17.70 0.79
CA LEU A 40 -1.71 -16.66 0.86
C LEU A 40 -1.10 -16.40 -0.53
N GLY A 41 -1.17 -15.16 -0.98
CA GLY A 41 -0.62 -14.73 -2.28
C GLY A 41 0.90 -14.59 -2.29
N ASN A 42 1.62 -15.69 -2.08
CA ASN A 42 3.06 -15.71 -2.31
C ASN A 42 3.37 -15.69 -3.82
N PRO A 43 4.37 -14.91 -4.27
CA PRO A 43 4.87 -15.02 -5.63
C PRO A 43 5.34 -16.46 -5.93
N SER A 44 4.96 -16.98 -7.09
CA SER A 44 5.38 -18.31 -7.56
C SER A 44 6.62 -18.25 -8.46
N VAL A 45 7.04 -17.05 -8.84
CA VAL A 45 8.24 -16.79 -9.65
C VAL A 45 9.39 -16.48 -8.68
N GLU A 46 10.57 -17.04 -8.97
CA GLU A 46 11.76 -16.75 -8.18
C GLU A 46 12.22 -15.29 -8.38
N PRO A 47 12.87 -14.69 -7.37
CA PRO A 47 13.51 -13.39 -7.52
C PRO A 47 14.54 -13.40 -8.67
N PRO A 48 14.73 -12.27 -9.37
CA PRO A 48 15.81 -12.14 -10.35
C PRO A 48 17.17 -12.50 -9.75
N ALA A 49 18.02 -13.19 -10.52
CA ALA A 49 19.35 -13.61 -10.05
C ALA A 49 20.25 -12.42 -9.64
N GLU A 50 19.98 -11.24 -10.19
CA GLU A 50 20.61 -9.97 -9.86
C GLU A 50 20.42 -9.61 -8.39
N VAL A 51 19.28 -9.88 -7.80
CA VAL A 51 19.00 -9.61 -6.37
C VAL A 51 20.00 -10.34 -5.49
N LYS A 52 20.20 -11.65 -5.72
CA LYS A 52 21.16 -12.44 -4.95
C LYS A 52 22.59 -11.92 -5.16
N ARG A 53 22.97 -11.57 -6.39
CA ARG A 53 24.29 -11.03 -6.69
C ARG A 53 24.53 -9.70 -5.97
N ALA A 54 23.56 -8.79 -6.01
CA ALA A 54 23.64 -7.50 -5.34
C ALA A 54 23.76 -7.65 -3.81
N MET A 55 23.01 -8.57 -3.20
CA MET A 55 23.12 -8.86 -1.77
C MET A 55 24.51 -9.36 -1.39
N ILE A 56 25.10 -10.26 -2.18
CA ILE A 56 26.45 -10.78 -1.96
C ILE A 56 27.48 -9.66 -2.14
N ASP A 57 27.35 -8.87 -3.20
CA ASP A 57 28.26 -7.78 -3.52
C ASP A 57 28.33 -6.74 -2.38
N VAL A 58 27.17 -6.34 -1.85
CA VAL A 58 27.09 -5.42 -0.70
C VAL A 58 27.80 -6.02 0.53
N LEU A 59 27.56 -7.31 0.82
CA LEU A 59 28.15 -7.96 2.00
C LEU A 59 29.67 -8.15 1.89
N GLU A 60 30.20 -8.35 0.67
CA GLU A 60 31.60 -8.62 0.43
C GLU A 60 32.43 -7.33 0.23
N ASN A 61 31.84 -6.29 -0.36
CA ASN A 61 32.58 -5.12 -0.83
C ASN A 61 32.30 -3.83 -0.06
N GLU A 62 31.16 -3.72 0.62
CA GLU A 62 30.86 -2.53 1.41
C GLU A 62 31.41 -2.62 2.84
N PRO A 63 31.79 -1.50 3.45
CA PRO A 63 32.27 -1.49 4.84
C PRO A 63 31.20 -2.04 5.80
N PRO A 64 31.57 -2.92 6.76
CA PRO A 64 30.60 -3.47 7.73
C PRO A 64 29.83 -2.41 8.50
N GLY A 65 30.43 -1.26 8.81
CA GLY A 65 29.77 -0.14 9.47
C GLY A 65 28.70 0.53 8.61
N TYR A 66 28.81 0.48 7.30
CA TYR A 66 27.78 0.93 6.36
C TYR A 66 26.64 -0.10 6.27
N VAL A 67 27.00 -1.38 6.05
CA VAL A 67 26.00 -2.45 5.85
C VAL A 67 25.16 -2.70 7.10
N HIS A 68 25.76 -2.63 8.29
CA HIS A 68 25.13 -3.00 9.56
C HIS A 68 24.92 -1.81 10.51
N GLY A 69 25.33 -0.61 10.11
CA GLY A 69 25.21 0.60 10.92
C GLY A 69 23.81 1.23 10.86
N TYR A 70 23.60 2.26 11.67
CA TYR A 70 22.42 3.09 11.54
C TYR A 70 22.52 3.96 10.27
N MET A 71 21.38 4.11 9.59
CA MET A 71 21.18 5.03 8.48
C MET A 71 20.27 6.19 8.92
N SER A 72 20.02 7.15 8.02
CA SER A 72 19.00 8.18 8.23
C SER A 72 17.61 7.54 8.41
N ASN A 73 16.71 8.21 9.14
CA ASN A 73 15.38 7.67 9.43
C ASN A 73 14.56 7.37 8.16
N SER A 74 14.79 8.12 7.09
CA SER A 74 14.12 7.91 5.80
C SER A 74 14.81 6.89 4.89
N GLY A 75 15.97 6.34 5.30
CA GLY A 75 16.77 5.42 4.50
C GLY A 75 18.01 6.10 3.86
N TYR A 76 18.85 5.31 3.23
CA TYR A 76 20.04 5.82 2.52
C TYR A 76 19.66 6.78 1.41
N GLU A 77 20.33 7.94 1.36
CA GLU A 77 20.05 9.02 0.40
C GLU A 77 20.21 8.56 -1.04
N GLU A 78 21.31 7.85 -1.33
CA GLU A 78 21.59 7.32 -2.67
C GLU A 78 20.55 6.30 -3.14
N VAL A 79 19.96 5.51 -2.22
CA VAL A 79 18.88 4.56 -2.54
C VAL A 79 17.60 5.34 -2.85
N ARG A 80 17.27 6.34 -2.05
CA ARG A 80 16.12 7.20 -2.24
C ARG A 80 16.20 8.00 -3.54
N ALA A 81 17.40 8.55 -3.84
CA ALA A 81 17.68 9.23 -5.11
C ALA A 81 17.53 8.30 -6.32
N ALA A 82 18.02 7.05 -6.21
CA ALA A 82 17.87 6.06 -7.27
C ALA A 82 16.38 5.73 -7.53
N ILE A 83 15.56 5.59 -6.49
CA ILE A 83 14.11 5.37 -6.60
C ILE A 83 13.43 6.58 -7.25
N ALA A 84 13.74 7.80 -6.78
CA ALA A 84 13.19 9.03 -7.35
C ALA A 84 13.51 9.15 -8.85
N ASN A 85 14.77 8.91 -9.25
CA ASN A 85 15.18 8.92 -10.66
C ASN A 85 14.48 7.85 -11.50
N TYR A 86 14.27 6.65 -10.95
CA TYR A 86 13.48 5.61 -11.61
C TYR A 86 12.04 6.06 -11.86
N LEU A 87 11.37 6.60 -10.83
CA LEU A 87 10.00 7.07 -10.93
C LEU A 87 9.88 8.22 -11.94
N ASN A 88 10.82 9.16 -11.94
CA ASN A 88 10.85 10.29 -12.88
C ASN A 88 10.96 9.79 -14.32
N THR A 89 11.81 8.79 -14.57
CA THR A 89 11.99 8.19 -15.89
C THR A 89 10.77 7.42 -16.35
N GLN A 90 10.12 6.67 -15.46
CA GLN A 90 8.99 5.82 -15.81
C GLN A 90 7.68 6.59 -15.97
N PHE A 91 7.48 7.61 -15.15
CA PHE A 91 6.18 8.27 -15.02
C PHE A 91 6.20 9.75 -15.37
N ASP A 92 7.35 10.30 -15.84
CA ASP A 92 7.49 11.72 -16.16
C ASP A 92 7.07 12.60 -14.97
N THR A 93 7.72 12.36 -13.82
CA THR A 93 7.57 13.09 -12.56
C THR A 93 8.86 13.84 -12.22
N HIS A 94 8.90 14.60 -11.12
CA HIS A 94 10.05 15.43 -10.74
C HIS A 94 10.45 15.24 -9.27
N PHE A 95 10.43 14.00 -8.81
CA PHE A 95 10.80 13.66 -7.44
C PHE A 95 12.30 13.76 -7.20
N HIS A 96 12.67 14.02 -5.96
CA HIS A 96 14.02 13.96 -5.44
C HIS A 96 14.05 13.03 -4.19
N GLU A 97 15.21 12.83 -3.60
CA GLU A 97 15.38 11.88 -2.50
C GLU A 97 14.53 12.19 -1.27
N GLU A 98 14.21 13.46 -1.00
CA GLU A 98 13.38 13.86 0.13
C GLU A 98 11.91 13.48 -0.04
N ASN A 99 11.46 13.26 -1.29
CA ASN A 99 10.12 12.74 -1.56
C ASN A 99 9.97 11.24 -1.24
N ILE A 100 11.07 10.53 -0.97
CA ILE A 100 11.10 9.09 -0.76
C ILE A 100 11.40 8.75 0.70
N VAL A 101 10.57 7.90 1.30
CA VAL A 101 10.80 7.35 2.64
C VAL A 101 10.82 5.84 2.55
N MET A 102 11.96 5.22 2.87
CA MET A 102 12.09 3.76 2.90
C MET A 102 11.29 3.16 4.04
N THR A 103 10.63 2.03 3.79
CA THR A 103 9.73 1.39 4.76
C THR A 103 9.91 -0.12 4.82
N VAL A 104 9.42 -0.72 5.89
CA VAL A 104 9.42 -2.19 6.09
C VAL A 104 8.26 -2.81 5.30
N GLY A 105 8.35 -2.76 3.97
CA GLY A 105 7.30 -3.12 3.02
C GLY A 105 6.13 -2.13 3.03
N ALA A 106 5.15 -2.34 2.13
CA ALA A 106 3.97 -1.46 2.03
C ALA A 106 3.17 -1.38 3.35
N ALA A 107 3.03 -2.50 4.07
CA ALA A 107 2.33 -2.52 5.36
C ALA A 107 2.98 -1.58 6.40
N GLY A 108 4.31 -1.54 6.47
CA GLY A 108 5.05 -0.60 7.30
C GLY A 108 4.79 0.84 6.88
N GLY A 109 4.86 1.12 5.57
CA GLY A 109 4.59 2.44 5.02
C GLY A 109 3.18 2.93 5.32
N LEU A 110 2.16 2.11 5.07
CA LEU A 110 0.77 2.47 5.36
C LEU A 110 0.54 2.75 6.85
N ASN A 111 1.15 1.96 7.75
CA ASN A 111 1.06 2.23 9.18
C ASN A 111 1.75 3.55 9.57
N VAL A 112 2.90 3.88 8.97
CA VAL A 112 3.57 5.18 9.22
C VAL A 112 2.71 6.32 8.71
N ALA A 113 2.21 6.26 7.48
CA ALA A 113 1.32 7.28 6.91
C ALA A 113 0.07 7.50 7.77
N LEU A 114 -0.63 6.42 8.12
CA LEU A 114 -1.84 6.51 8.95
C LEU A 114 -1.56 7.02 10.37
N LYS A 115 -0.41 6.63 10.96
CA LYS A 115 0.00 7.17 12.27
C LYS A 115 0.24 8.67 12.20
N THR A 116 0.82 9.16 11.11
CA THR A 116 1.12 10.59 10.93
C THR A 116 -0.16 11.40 10.71
N LEU A 117 -1.12 10.85 9.97
CA LEU A 117 -2.32 11.57 9.55
C LEU A 117 -3.46 11.53 10.55
N LEU A 118 -3.64 10.40 11.30
CA LEU A 118 -4.88 10.16 12.04
C LEU A 118 -4.85 10.66 13.48
N ASN A 119 -5.93 11.33 13.86
CA ASN A 119 -6.35 11.50 15.25
C ASN A 119 -7.43 10.46 15.59
N PRO A 120 -7.63 10.13 16.89
CA PRO A 120 -8.72 9.25 17.31
C PRO A 120 -10.08 9.78 16.85
N GLY A 121 -10.81 8.94 16.12
CA GLY A 121 -12.12 9.27 15.59
C GLY A 121 -12.15 9.78 14.15
N ASP A 122 -10.97 10.03 13.54
CA ASP A 122 -10.87 10.35 12.11
C ASP A 122 -11.33 9.17 11.26
N GLU A 123 -11.82 9.47 10.08
CA GLU A 123 -12.38 8.50 9.14
C GLU A 123 -11.43 8.26 7.97
N VAL A 124 -11.29 6.97 7.60
CA VAL A 124 -10.56 6.53 6.40
C VAL A 124 -11.50 5.76 5.51
N ILE A 125 -11.68 6.21 4.29
CA ILE A 125 -12.58 5.60 3.32
C ILE A 125 -11.84 4.54 2.51
N VAL A 126 -12.50 3.40 2.25
CA VAL A 126 -12.04 2.32 1.39
C VAL A 126 -13.14 1.85 0.45
N PHE A 127 -12.78 1.33 -0.73
CA PHE A 127 -13.72 0.79 -1.71
C PHE A 127 -13.76 -0.73 -1.62
N ALA A 128 -14.92 -1.30 -1.32
CA ALA A 128 -15.07 -2.75 -1.28
C ALA A 128 -15.12 -3.36 -2.71
N PRO A 129 -14.55 -4.57 -2.92
CA PRO A 129 -13.75 -5.32 -1.96
C PRO A 129 -12.33 -4.75 -1.83
N TYR A 130 -11.77 -4.79 -0.64
CA TYR A 130 -10.45 -4.22 -0.32
C TYR A 130 -9.62 -5.19 0.52
N PHE A 131 -8.33 -4.91 0.64
CA PHE A 131 -7.42 -5.68 1.49
C PHE A 131 -7.79 -5.51 2.98
N GLY A 132 -8.23 -6.59 3.61
CA GLY A 132 -8.84 -6.57 4.94
C GLY A 132 -7.97 -6.00 6.06
N GLU A 133 -6.65 -6.02 5.89
CA GLU A 133 -5.71 -5.49 6.89
C GLU A 133 -5.79 -3.96 7.05
N TYR A 134 -6.37 -3.23 6.09
CA TYR A 134 -6.61 -1.79 6.26
C TYR A 134 -7.46 -1.49 7.50
N ASN A 135 -8.40 -2.37 7.87
CA ASN A 135 -9.17 -2.23 9.11
C ASN A 135 -8.26 -2.19 10.34
N ASN A 136 -7.26 -3.07 10.38
CA ASN A 136 -6.32 -3.15 11.48
C ASN A 136 -5.38 -1.93 11.50
N TYR A 137 -4.87 -1.51 10.31
CA TYR A 137 -3.96 -0.37 10.21
C TYR A 137 -4.63 0.92 10.68
N VAL A 138 -5.87 1.17 10.29
CA VAL A 138 -6.66 2.34 10.70
C VAL A 138 -7.00 2.27 12.20
N ALA A 139 -7.45 1.10 12.68
CA ALA A 139 -7.82 0.92 14.09
C ALA A 139 -6.62 1.08 15.05
N ASN A 140 -5.40 0.77 14.61
CA ASN A 140 -4.18 0.93 15.41
C ASN A 140 -3.98 2.38 15.90
N TYR A 141 -4.51 3.34 15.16
CA TYR A 141 -4.37 4.78 15.45
C TYR A 141 -5.69 5.45 15.84
N GLY A 142 -6.68 4.64 16.23
CA GLY A 142 -7.99 5.14 16.69
C GLY A 142 -8.90 5.66 15.58
N GLY A 143 -8.52 5.47 14.31
CA GLY A 143 -9.36 5.81 13.16
C GLY A 143 -10.52 4.83 12.95
N LYS A 144 -11.45 5.21 12.08
CA LYS A 144 -12.62 4.41 11.68
C LYS A 144 -12.61 4.21 10.18
N VAL A 145 -12.77 2.96 9.75
CA VAL A 145 -12.94 2.64 8.33
C VAL A 145 -14.39 2.91 7.91
N VAL A 146 -14.54 3.68 6.84
CA VAL A 146 -15.82 3.91 6.15
C VAL A 146 -15.78 3.20 4.81
N VAL A 147 -16.68 2.25 4.60
CA VAL A 147 -16.66 1.39 3.41
C VAL A 147 -17.63 1.92 2.35
N ILE A 148 -17.12 2.12 1.12
CA ILE A 148 -17.93 2.33 -0.07
C ILE A 148 -18.34 0.95 -0.61
N SER A 149 -19.64 0.80 -0.91
CA SER A 149 -20.20 -0.46 -1.42
C SER A 149 -19.59 -0.86 -2.77
N PRO A 150 -19.37 -2.17 -3.02
CA PRO A 150 -18.80 -2.60 -4.28
C PRO A 150 -19.75 -2.33 -5.46
N ASP A 151 -19.21 -1.97 -6.60
CA ASP A 151 -19.87 -2.20 -7.87
C ASP A 151 -19.53 -3.62 -8.32
N THR A 152 -20.46 -4.55 -8.16
CA THR A 152 -20.21 -5.97 -8.46
C THR A 152 -20.14 -6.28 -9.96
N ALA A 153 -20.49 -5.33 -10.82
CA ALA A 153 -20.40 -5.50 -12.26
C ALA A 153 -19.01 -5.14 -12.81
N THR A 154 -18.40 -4.07 -12.29
CA THR A 154 -17.15 -3.52 -12.82
C THR A 154 -16.02 -3.45 -11.80
N PHE A 155 -16.34 -3.47 -10.52
CA PHE A 155 -15.46 -3.19 -9.39
C PHE A 155 -14.79 -1.80 -9.44
N MET A 156 -15.36 -0.88 -10.22
CA MET A 156 -14.93 0.52 -10.22
C MET A 156 -15.41 1.25 -8.97
N PRO A 157 -14.72 2.30 -8.50
CA PRO A 157 -15.11 3.06 -7.34
C PRO A 157 -16.43 3.80 -7.59
N LYS A 158 -17.39 3.67 -6.66
CA LYS A 158 -18.64 4.43 -6.71
C LYS A 158 -18.43 5.83 -6.18
N LEU A 159 -18.13 6.77 -7.07
CA LEU A 159 -17.78 8.14 -6.69
C LEU A 159 -18.98 8.92 -6.14
N ASP A 160 -20.20 8.60 -6.59
CA ASP A 160 -21.43 9.18 -6.06
C ASP A 160 -21.72 8.76 -4.60
N GLU A 161 -21.33 7.55 -4.22
CA GLU A 161 -21.41 7.09 -2.83
C GLU A 161 -20.26 7.68 -1.99
N LEU A 162 -19.05 7.80 -2.58
CA LEU A 162 -17.90 8.46 -1.95
C LEU A 162 -18.26 9.88 -1.56
N GLU A 163 -18.78 10.67 -2.51
CA GLU A 163 -19.17 12.06 -2.29
C GLU A 163 -20.14 12.24 -1.12
N LYS A 164 -21.08 11.32 -0.96
CA LYS A 164 -22.08 11.32 0.13
C LYS A 164 -21.49 10.88 1.49
N LYS A 165 -20.44 10.06 1.49
CA LYS A 165 -19.85 9.49 2.70
C LYS A 165 -18.67 10.28 3.25
N ILE A 166 -18.08 11.18 2.48
CA ILE A 166 -17.06 12.10 2.98
C ILE A 166 -17.72 13.05 3.99
N THR A 167 -17.07 13.22 5.13
CA THR A 167 -17.47 14.11 6.22
C THR A 167 -16.30 14.99 6.64
N ALA A 168 -16.53 15.97 7.50
CA ALA A 168 -15.46 16.78 8.10
C ALA A 168 -14.45 15.98 8.95
N LYS A 169 -14.72 14.68 9.19
CA LYS A 169 -13.81 13.76 9.88
C LYS A 169 -13.02 12.88 8.91
N THR A 170 -13.33 12.93 7.61
CA THR A 170 -12.62 12.14 6.61
C THR A 170 -11.20 12.69 6.45
N LYS A 171 -10.21 11.91 6.84
CA LYS A 171 -8.79 12.29 6.78
C LYS A 171 -8.10 11.68 5.57
N ALA A 172 -8.47 10.46 5.17
CA ALA A 172 -7.86 9.79 4.04
C ALA A 172 -8.84 8.91 3.27
N VAL A 173 -8.52 8.69 2.01
CA VAL A 173 -9.11 7.65 1.14
C VAL A 173 -8.01 6.71 0.72
N ILE A 174 -8.18 5.41 0.92
CA ILE A 174 -7.20 4.40 0.45
C ILE A 174 -7.74 3.77 -0.83
N ILE A 175 -6.93 3.81 -1.88
CA ILE A 175 -7.14 3.05 -3.11
C ILE A 175 -6.02 2.02 -3.28
N ASN A 176 -6.32 0.96 -4.03
CA ASN A 176 -5.36 -0.05 -4.42
C ASN A 176 -5.61 -0.38 -5.89
N THR A 177 -4.70 0.03 -6.76
CA THR A 177 -4.84 -0.14 -8.21
C THR A 177 -3.47 -0.41 -8.86
N PRO A 178 -3.26 -1.59 -9.45
CA PRO A 178 -4.17 -2.75 -9.61
C PRO A 178 -4.66 -3.30 -8.27
N ASN A 179 -5.95 -3.68 -8.22
CA ASN A 179 -6.64 -3.97 -6.97
C ASN A 179 -6.45 -5.42 -6.49
N ASN A 180 -6.25 -5.58 -5.20
CA ASN A 180 -6.42 -6.85 -4.50
C ASN A 180 -7.76 -6.81 -3.73
N PRO A 181 -8.77 -7.68 -4.04
CA PRO A 181 -8.61 -8.94 -4.78
C PRO A 181 -9.08 -8.92 -6.26
N THR A 182 -9.60 -7.82 -6.79
CA THR A 182 -10.36 -7.83 -8.05
C THR A 182 -9.50 -7.82 -9.32
N GLY A 183 -8.24 -7.37 -9.23
CA GLY A 183 -7.36 -7.17 -10.38
C GLY A 183 -7.69 -5.93 -11.23
N VAL A 184 -8.68 -5.14 -10.83
CA VAL A 184 -9.10 -3.96 -11.60
C VAL A 184 -8.04 -2.86 -11.54
N VAL A 185 -7.79 -2.24 -12.69
CA VAL A 185 -6.96 -1.05 -12.83
C VAL A 185 -7.85 0.16 -13.05
N TYR A 186 -7.68 1.20 -12.25
CA TYR A 186 -8.40 2.46 -12.42
C TYR A 186 -7.81 3.23 -13.60
N SER A 187 -8.69 3.69 -14.51
CA SER A 187 -8.29 4.52 -15.62
C SER A 187 -7.94 5.92 -15.17
N GLU A 188 -7.21 6.65 -16.02
CA GLU A 188 -6.94 8.08 -15.83
C GLU A 188 -8.21 8.88 -15.54
N LYS A 189 -9.28 8.64 -16.31
CA LYS A 189 -10.58 9.31 -16.11
C LYS A 189 -11.16 9.06 -14.73
N VAL A 190 -11.07 7.84 -14.22
CA VAL A 190 -11.54 7.48 -12.87
C VAL A 190 -10.73 8.21 -11.80
N LEU A 191 -9.41 8.33 -11.97
CA LEU A 191 -8.54 9.05 -11.04
C LEU A 191 -8.80 10.56 -11.07
N GLN A 192 -9.03 11.15 -12.24
CA GLN A 192 -9.42 12.57 -12.38
C GLN A 192 -10.77 12.85 -11.71
N ASP A 193 -11.76 11.98 -11.90
CA ASP A 193 -13.06 12.14 -11.27
C ASP A 193 -12.98 11.97 -9.75
N LEU A 194 -12.16 11.02 -9.27
CA LEU A 194 -11.87 10.85 -7.84
C LEU A 194 -11.23 12.10 -7.26
N ALA A 195 -10.17 12.61 -7.91
CA ALA A 195 -9.47 13.82 -7.49
C ALA A 195 -10.44 14.99 -7.35
N LYS A 196 -11.30 15.19 -8.35
CA LYS A 196 -12.31 16.25 -8.32
C LYS A 196 -13.24 16.15 -7.12
N VAL A 197 -13.74 14.94 -6.80
CA VAL A 197 -14.59 14.74 -5.61
C VAL A 197 -13.83 15.12 -4.34
N LEU A 198 -12.54 14.73 -4.22
CA LEU A 198 -11.74 15.06 -3.03
C LEU A 198 -11.49 16.57 -2.92
N GLU A 199 -11.16 17.26 -4.00
CA GLU A 199 -10.95 18.71 -4.05
C GLU A 199 -12.22 19.48 -3.66
N ASP A 200 -13.38 19.10 -4.24
CA ASP A 200 -14.67 19.70 -3.94
C ASP A 200 -15.00 19.54 -2.44
N LYS A 201 -14.74 18.36 -1.86
CA LYS A 201 -14.99 18.08 -0.44
C LYS A 201 -13.99 18.73 0.52
N GLN A 202 -12.72 18.84 0.16
CA GLN A 202 -11.76 19.66 0.91
C GLN A 202 -12.24 21.11 1.01
N THR A 203 -12.71 21.66 -0.11
CA THR A 203 -13.26 23.02 -0.15
C THR A 203 -14.52 23.15 0.70
N GLU A 204 -15.44 22.17 0.64
CA GLU A 204 -16.69 22.16 1.40
C GLU A 204 -16.46 22.12 2.91
N PHE A 205 -15.53 21.26 3.38
CA PHE A 205 -15.31 21.07 4.82
C PHE A 205 -14.16 21.90 5.40
N GLY A 206 -13.32 22.52 4.55
CA GLY A 206 -12.14 23.27 4.99
C GLY A 206 -11.09 22.39 5.66
N THR A 207 -10.95 21.13 5.23
CA THR A 207 -10.02 20.14 5.77
C THR A 207 -9.27 19.43 4.66
N ASP A 208 -8.00 19.06 4.92
CA ASP A 208 -7.24 18.25 3.97
C ASP A 208 -7.67 16.80 3.99
N ILE A 209 -7.85 16.22 2.81
CA ILE A 209 -8.14 14.81 2.59
C ILE A 209 -6.97 14.21 1.80
N TYR A 210 -6.33 13.18 2.33
CA TYR A 210 -5.20 12.52 1.69
C TYR A 210 -5.65 11.30 0.89
N LEU A 211 -5.11 11.14 -0.31
CA LEU A 211 -5.29 9.95 -1.13
C LEU A 211 -4.08 9.03 -0.91
N ILE A 212 -4.29 7.90 -0.27
CA ILE A 212 -3.26 6.88 -0.09
C ILE A 212 -3.43 5.83 -1.18
N SER A 213 -2.46 5.74 -2.10
CA SER A 213 -2.42 4.75 -3.17
C SER A 213 -1.49 3.61 -2.79
N ASP A 214 -2.05 2.44 -2.49
CA ASP A 214 -1.30 1.22 -2.19
C ASP A 214 -1.03 0.46 -3.49
N GLU A 215 0.24 0.45 -3.94
CA GLU A 215 0.62 0.05 -5.31
C GLU A 215 1.59 -1.14 -5.41
N PRO A 216 1.48 -2.20 -4.62
CA PRO A 216 2.41 -3.33 -4.69
C PRO A 216 2.26 -4.16 -5.98
N TYR A 217 1.21 -3.94 -6.76
CA TYR A 217 0.87 -4.71 -7.98
C TYR A 217 1.07 -3.93 -9.27
N ARG A 218 1.69 -2.74 -9.23
CA ARG A 218 1.82 -1.84 -10.38
C ARG A 218 2.35 -2.52 -11.64
N GLU A 219 3.35 -3.37 -11.53
CA GLU A 219 3.98 -4.09 -12.64
C GLU A 219 3.26 -5.38 -13.02
N LEU A 220 2.28 -5.83 -12.21
CA LEU A 220 1.56 -7.08 -12.44
C LEU A 220 0.26 -6.83 -13.22
N VAL A 221 0.40 -6.34 -14.42
CA VAL A 221 -0.69 -6.06 -15.36
C VAL A 221 -0.49 -6.83 -16.66
N TYR A 222 -1.58 -7.11 -17.35
CA TYR A 222 -1.61 -7.95 -18.52
C TYR A 222 -2.33 -7.25 -19.67
N GLY A 223 -2.09 -7.72 -20.92
CA GLY A 223 -2.81 -7.22 -22.08
C GLY A 223 -2.48 -5.77 -22.47
N GLY A 224 -1.32 -5.25 -22.08
CA GLY A 224 -0.90 -3.89 -22.42
C GLY A 224 -1.67 -2.79 -21.66
N VAL A 225 -2.29 -3.14 -20.53
CA VAL A 225 -2.94 -2.13 -19.66
C VAL A 225 -1.88 -1.24 -19.03
N GLU A 226 -2.04 0.05 -19.17
CA GLU A 226 -1.22 1.07 -18.48
C GLU A 226 -1.84 1.40 -17.12
N VAL A 227 -0.98 1.48 -16.09
CA VAL A 227 -1.39 1.90 -14.74
C VAL A 227 -1.02 3.37 -14.57
N PRO A 228 -2.00 4.30 -14.52
CA PRO A 228 -1.71 5.71 -14.35
C PRO A 228 -1.01 5.98 -13.01
N TYR A 229 -0.09 6.95 -12.97
CA TYR A 229 0.59 7.31 -11.72
C TYR A 229 -0.22 8.34 -10.95
N VAL A 230 -0.69 7.97 -9.78
CA VAL A 230 -1.77 8.67 -9.07
C VAL A 230 -1.43 10.10 -8.65
N THR A 231 -0.16 10.39 -8.33
CA THR A 231 0.29 11.75 -7.95
C THR A 231 0.07 12.81 -9.03
N LYS A 232 -0.08 12.39 -10.29
CA LYS A 232 -0.36 13.32 -11.42
C LYS A 232 -1.77 13.91 -11.40
N TYR A 233 -2.68 13.36 -10.60
CA TYR A 233 -4.10 13.73 -10.62
C TYR A 233 -4.55 14.42 -9.34
N TYR A 234 -3.85 14.22 -8.23
CA TYR A 234 -4.23 14.80 -6.95
C TYR A 234 -2.99 15.11 -6.10
N ALA A 235 -2.84 16.36 -5.67
CA ALA A 235 -1.65 16.83 -4.96
C ALA A 235 -1.45 16.12 -3.61
N ASN A 236 -2.51 15.99 -2.80
CA ASN A 236 -2.46 15.33 -1.49
C ASN A 236 -2.43 13.80 -1.61
N THR A 237 -1.49 13.27 -2.42
CA THR A 237 -1.35 11.82 -2.66
C THR A 237 -0.10 11.26 -1.99
N ILE A 238 -0.27 10.19 -1.23
CA ILE A 238 0.81 9.35 -0.70
C ILE A 238 0.80 8.03 -1.46
N VAL A 239 1.89 7.70 -2.15
CA VAL A 239 2.03 6.39 -2.81
C VAL A 239 2.80 5.44 -1.90
N GLY A 240 2.22 4.28 -1.60
CA GLY A 240 2.88 3.18 -0.91
C GLY A 240 3.25 2.06 -1.88
N TYR A 241 4.53 1.71 -1.93
CA TYR A 241 5.05 0.67 -2.82
C TYR A 241 5.82 -0.41 -2.07
N SER A 242 5.88 -1.61 -2.65
CA SER A 242 6.65 -2.73 -2.11
C SER A 242 7.23 -3.60 -3.21
N TYR A 243 8.46 -4.04 -3.04
CA TYR A 243 9.11 -5.03 -3.90
C TYR A 243 8.66 -6.48 -3.66
N SER A 244 7.71 -6.69 -2.75
CA SER A 244 7.18 -8.01 -2.40
C SER A 244 6.60 -8.77 -3.59
N LYS A 245 6.06 -8.06 -4.59
CA LYS A 245 5.40 -8.67 -5.75
C LYS A 245 6.23 -8.51 -7.02
N SER A 246 6.70 -7.31 -7.34
CA SER A 246 7.46 -7.01 -8.56
C SER A 246 8.79 -7.76 -8.63
N LEU A 247 9.50 -7.94 -7.51
CA LEU A 247 10.76 -8.67 -7.43
C LEU A 247 10.66 -10.02 -6.70
N SER A 248 9.46 -10.45 -6.34
CA SER A 248 9.26 -11.67 -5.55
C SER A 248 10.02 -11.69 -4.21
N LEU A 249 10.07 -10.55 -3.52
CA LEU A 249 10.81 -10.34 -2.27
C LEU A 249 9.90 -10.09 -1.05
N PRO A 250 8.88 -10.91 -0.77
CA PRO A 250 7.98 -10.63 0.35
C PRO A 250 8.65 -10.81 1.71
N GLY A 251 9.74 -11.60 1.79
CA GLY A 251 10.49 -11.89 3.02
C GLY A 251 11.40 -10.76 3.46
N GLU A 252 11.99 -10.02 2.54
CA GLU A 252 12.96 -8.95 2.79
C GLU A 252 12.32 -7.69 3.39
N ARG A 253 11.01 -7.53 3.25
CA ARG A 253 10.27 -6.42 3.83
C ARG A 253 10.76 -5.05 3.34
N ILE A 254 10.96 -4.90 2.04
CA ILE A 254 11.44 -3.64 1.43
C ILE A 254 10.28 -2.96 0.70
N GLY A 255 10.09 -1.69 0.99
CA GLY A 255 9.14 -0.81 0.33
C GLY A 255 9.50 0.65 0.55
N TYR A 256 8.69 1.54 0.04
CA TYR A 256 8.85 2.98 0.23
C TYR A 256 7.51 3.71 0.14
N LEU A 257 7.48 4.92 0.69
CA LEU A 257 6.45 5.92 0.43
C LEU A 257 6.99 6.98 -0.51
N VAL A 258 6.11 7.54 -1.33
CA VAL A 258 6.36 8.76 -2.11
C VAL A 258 5.44 9.85 -1.59
N LEU A 259 6.03 11.00 -1.29
CA LEU A 259 5.37 12.19 -0.75
C LEU A 259 5.73 13.39 -1.64
N PRO A 260 4.85 13.78 -2.58
CA PRO A 260 5.08 14.94 -3.45
C PRO A 260 5.24 16.24 -2.68
N ASP A 261 6.02 17.18 -3.22
CA ASP A 261 6.23 18.51 -2.61
C ASP A 261 4.95 19.34 -2.55
N GLU A 262 4.03 19.09 -3.49
CA GLU A 262 2.75 19.79 -3.58
C GLU A 262 1.73 19.32 -2.53
N MET A 263 2.05 18.25 -1.79
CA MET A 263 1.17 17.72 -0.75
C MET A 263 1.09 18.71 0.41
N ALA A 264 -0.12 18.92 0.97
CA ALA A 264 -0.29 19.67 2.20
C ALA A 264 0.56 19.04 3.34
N ASP A 265 1.23 19.89 4.09
CA ASP A 265 2.11 19.49 5.20
C ASP A 265 3.30 18.58 4.77
N ALA A 266 3.75 18.67 3.51
CA ALA A 266 4.89 17.90 2.98
C ALA A 266 6.22 18.15 3.73
#